data_3c7d8c3ec227a92f67941b0584327f4c
#
_entry.id   3c7d8c3ec227a92f67941b0584327f4c
#
_cell.length_a   1.000
_cell.length_b   1.000
_cell.length_c   1.000
_cell.angle_alpha   90.00
_cell.angle_beta   90.00
_cell.angle_gamma   90.00
#
_symmetry.space_group_name_H-M   'P 1'
#
loop_
_entity.id
_entity.type
_entity.pdbx_description
1 polymer ?
#
loop_
_entity_poly.entity_id
_entity_poly.type
_entity_poly.pdbx_seq_one_letter_code
_entity_poly.pdbx_strand_id
1 'polypeptide(L)'
;MTAASVVLVQCTAAPPPSAAGPPPPPAASPPASAPPAPADPPTIDPVTAAELGASWRPGCPVGPEQLRRVGVDHIGFDGQTHRGQLIVHEELVSQVITIFEQLYQLRYPIEKIRTVDQYPAASAELQMEDNNTSAFSCRDIPGTGRWSQHAYGRAIDVNPLFNPYIGATGAFQPKNAAAYLDRSRTDPGLLHSGDPAVHVFTDRGWQWGGYWRSPIDYMHFERP
;
A
#
# COMPACT_ATOMS: atom_id res chain seq x y z
N MET A 1 -72.86 -2.72 59.11
CA MET A 1 -72.86 -1.51 58.30
C MET A 1 -71.52 -1.44 57.57
N THR A 2 -71.50 -1.91 56.36
CA THR A 2 -70.29 -2.01 55.54
C THR A 2 -70.37 -0.93 54.47
N ALA A 3 -69.42 0.01 54.53
CA ALA A 3 -69.25 1.09 53.55
C ALA A 3 -68.45 0.60 52.34
N ALA A 4 -69.04 0.68 51.16
CA ALA A 4 -68.38 0.36 49.90
C ALA A 4 -67.73 1.64 49.36
N SER A 5 -66.39 1.63 49.15
CA SER A 5 -65.67 2.70 48.50
C SER A 5 -65.63 2.45 46.96
N VAL A 6 -66.17 3.41 46.24
CA VAL A 6 -66.10 3.45 44.75
C VAL A 6 -64.80 4.11 44.33
N VAL A 7 -63.94 3.41 43.63
CA VAL A 7 -62.73 3.94 43.02
C VAL A 7 -63.08 4.39 41.59
N LEU A 8 -63.01 5.70 41.32
CA LEU A 8 -63.12 6.28 39.96
C LEU A 8 -61.76 6.14 39.24
N VAL A 9 -61.76 5.33 38.18
CA VAL A 9 -60.62 5.26 37.28
C VAL A 9 -60.74 6.38 36.23
N GLN A 10 -59.84 7.34 36.28
CA GLN A 10 -59.71 8.38 35.25
C GLN A 10 -58.90 7.84 34.08
N CYS A 11 -59.55 7.69 32.91
CA CYS A 11 -58.84 7.42 31.64
C CYS A 11 -58.19 8.73 31.15
N THR A 12 -56.87 8.83 31.26
CA THR A 12 -56.12 9.89 30.58
C THR A 12 -55.87 9.46 29.13
N ALA A 13 -56.38 10.22 28.18
CA ALA A 13 -56.12 10.04 26.74
C ALA A 13 -54.67 10.35 26.41
N ALA A 14 -53.98 9.46 25.69
CA ALA A 14 -52.63 9.71 25.19
C ALA A 14 -52.63 10.81 24.12
N PRO A 15 -51.61 11.67 24.08
CA PRO A 15 -51.49 12.68 23.02
C PRO A 15 -51.26 12.04 21.65
N PRO A 16 -51.71 12.69 20.57
CA PRO A 16 -51.54 12.16 19.20
C PRO A 16 -50.06 12.11 18.82
N PRO A 17 -49.60 11.18 17.95
CA PRO A 17 -48.24 11.11 17.51
C PRO A 17 -47.87 12.38 16.72
N SER A 18 -46.72 12.97 17.09
CA SER A 18 -46.15 14.12 16.38
C SER A 18 -45.84 13.72 14.95
N ALA A 19 -46.30 14.45 13.97
CA ALA A 19 -46.01 14.23 12.57
C ALA A 19 -44.49 14.38 12.36
N ALA A 20 -43.83 13.31 11.87
CA ALA A 20 -42.43 13.35 11.47
C ALA A 20 -42.27 14.38 10.34
N GLY A 21 -41.39 15.36 10.52
CA GLY A 21 -41.02 16.30 9.48
C GLY A 21 -40.36 15.61 8.30
N PRO A 22 -40.32 16.25 7.12
CA PRO A 22 -39.65 15.66 5.94
C PRO A 22 -38.19 15.32 6.27
N PRO A 23 -37.64 14.23 5.68
CA PRO A 23 -36.24 13.85 5.89
C PRO A 23 -35.32 14.97 5.42
N PRO A 24 -34.18 15.20 6.09
CA PRO A 24 -33.19 16.16 5.64
C PRO A 24 -32.72 15.84 4.22
N PRO A 25 -32.39 16.86 3.40
CA PRO A 25 -31.85 16.60 2.07
C PRO A 25 -30.55 15.77 2.18
N PRO A 26 -30.27 14.92 1.17
CA PRO A 26 -29.03 14.13 1.18
C PRO A 26 -27.83 15.06 1.31
N ALA A 27 -26.90 14.71 2.20
CA ALA A 27 -25.65 15.44 2.36
C ALA A 27 -24.95 15.56 1.00
N ALA A 28 -24.54 16.77 0.64
CA ALA A 28 -23.78 16.98 -0.59
C ALA A 28 -22.53 16.10 -0.55
N SER A 29 -22.28 15.36 -1.62
CA SER A 29 -21.05 14.60 -1.80
C SER A 29 -19.86 15.56 -1.61
N PRO A 30 -18.79 15.15 -0.91
CA PRO A 30 -17.60 15.97 -0.80
C PRO A 30 -17.11 16.37 -2.20
N PRO A 31 -16.61 17.59 -2.40
CA PRO A 31 -16.11 18.02 -3.70
C PRO A 31 -15.03 17.04 -4.16
N ALA A 32 -15.09 16.61 -5.42
CA ALA A 32 -14.04 15.80 -6.03
C ALA A 32 -12.70 16.52 -5.80
N SER A 33 -11.73 15.79 -5.23
CA SER A 33 -10.39 16.35 -4.99
C SER A 33 -9.84 16.92 -6.29
N ALA A 34 -9.30 18.14 -6.24
CA ALA A 34 -8.65 18.76 -7.40
C ALA A 34 -7.57 17.82 -7.95
N PRO A 35 -7.31 17.82 -9.28
CA PRO A 35 -6.20 17.09 -9.85
C PRO A 35 -4.91 17.40 -9.10
N PRO A 36 -4.00 16.43 -8.91
CA PRO A 36 -2.71 16.71 -8.30
C PRO A 36 -1.96 17.77 -9.13
N ALA A 37 -1.11 18.55 -8.47
CA ALA A 37 -0.18 19.43 -9.16
C ALA A 37 0.66 18.63 -10.19
N PRO A 38 1.20 19.24 -11.26
CA PRO A 38 2.12 18.54 -12.15
C PRO A 38 3.26 17.94 -11.35
N ALA A 39 3.54 16.66 -11.59
CA ALA A 39 4.68 15.98 -10.97
C ALA A 39 6.00 16.56 -11.51
N ASP A 40 7.03 16.60 -10.67
CA ASP A 40 8.37 16.92 -11.14
C ASP A 40 8.87 15.84 -12.12
N PRO A 41 9.69 16.20 -13.12
CA PRO A 41 10.27 15.21 -14.02
C PRO A 41 10.99 14.09 -13.25
N PRO A 42 10.83 12.82 -13.65
CA PRO A 42 11.56 11.73 -13.02
C PRO A 42 13.08 11.91 -13.20
N THR A 43 13.85 11.49 -12.21
CA THR A 43 15.33 11.43 -12.33
C THR A 43 15.78 9.99 -12.53
N ILE A 44 16.85 9.80 -13.29
CA ILE A 44 17.45 8.48 -13.57
C ILE A 44 18.95 8.62 -13.40
N ASP A 45 19.49 7.99 -12.37
CA ASP A 45 20.91 8.07 -12.04
C ASP A 45 21.54 6.67 -12.00
N PRO A 46 22.78 6.49 -12.49
CA PRO A 46 23.53 5.28 -12.24
C PRO A 46 23.78 5.13 -10.74
N VAL A 47 24.08 3.91 -10.28
CA VAL A 47 24.42 3.64 -8.90
C VAL A 47 25.75 2.88 -8.80
N THR A 48 26.45 3.07 -7.69
CA THR A 48 27.68 2.37 -7.37
C THR A 48 27.47 1.37 -6.23
N ALA A 49 28.36 0.41 -6.08
CA ALA A 49 28.34 -0.52 -4.95
C ALA A 49 28.39 0.19 -3.60
N ALA A 50 29.12 1.30 -3.52
CA ALA A 50 29.23 2.11 -2.29
C ALA A 50 27.89 2.77 -1.92
N GLU A 51 27.15 3.28 -2.90
CA GLU A 51 25.82 3.89 -2.69
C GLU A 51 24.74 2.89 -2.37
N LEU A 52 24.87 1.64 -2.86
CA LEU A 52 23.97 0.54 -2.53
C LEU A 52 24.19 0.00 -1.11
N GLY A 53 25.38 0.24 -0.54
CA GLY A 53 25.70 -0.14 0.84
C GLY A 53 25.35 -1.60 1.15
N ALA A 54 24.66 -1.82 2.27
CA ALA A 54 24.26 -3.17 2.72
C ALA A 54 23.18 -3.81 1.85
N SER A 55 22.51 -3.07 0.95
CA SER A 55 21.51 -3.64 0.05
C SER A 55 22.11 -4.43 -1.10
N TRP A 56 23.43 -4.32 -1.35
CA TRP A 56 24.16 -5.05 -2.38
C TRP A 56 25.44 -5.66 -1.81
N ARG A 57 25.88 -6.79 -2.38
CA ARG A 57 27.15 -7.44 -2.07
C ARG A 57 27.67 -8.19 -3.29
N PRO A 58 28.99 -8.50 -3.36
CA PRO A 58 29.51 -9.42 -4.34
C PRO A 58 28.77 -10.77 -4.30
N GLY A 59 28.42 -11.29 -5.47
CA GLY A 59 27.61 -12.52 -5.61
C GLY A 59 26.12 -12.28 -5.76
N CYS A 60 25.63 -11.03 -5.70
CA CYS A 60 24.28 -10.69 -6.15
C CYS A 60 24.11 -11.04 -7.64
N PRO A 61 22.87 -11.38 -8.08
CA PRO A 61 22.63 -11.83 -9.45
C PRO A 61 22.81 -10.72 -10.49
N VAL A 62 22.81 -9.44 -10.06
CA VAL A 62 23.06 -8.27 -10.91
C VAL A 62 24.12 -7.37 -10.28
N GLY A 63 24.93 -6.73 -11.12
CA GLY A 63 25.89 -5.72 -10.72
C GLY A 63 25.26 -4.32 -10.62
N PRO A 64 25.94 -3.38 -9.93
CA PRO A 64 25.46 -1.99 -9.83
C PRO A 64 25.25 -1.33 -11.20
N GLU A 65 26.04 -1.71 -12.21
CA GLU A 65 25.98 -1.19 -13.59
C GLU A 65 24.64 -1.48 -14.28
N GLN A 66 23.92 -2.53 -13.85
CA GLN A 66 22.60 -2.92 -14.37
C GLN A 66 21.45 -2.25 -13.62
N LEU A 67 21.75 -1.46 -12.57
CA LEU A 67 20.77 -0.83 -11.72
C LEU A 67 20.72 0.68 -11.95
N ARG A 68 19.54 1.27 -11.74
CA ARG A 68 19.35 2.72 -11.78
C ARG A 68 18.56 3.17 -10.56
N ARG A 69 18.96 4.31 -10.02
CA ARG A 69 18.16 5.06 -9.04
C ARG A 69 17.17 5.90 -9.81
N VAL A 70 15.89 5.69 -9.52
CA VAL A 70 14.78 6.39 -10.19
C VAL A 70 14.06 7.24 -9.15
N GLY A 71 14.05 8.56 -9.37
CA GLY A 71 13.27 9.50 -8.56
C GLY A 71 11.87 9.68 -9.14
N VAL A 72 10.85 9.51 -8.31
CA VAL A 72 9.43 9.60 -8.69
C VAL A 72 8.64 10.40 -7.66
N ASP A 73 7.56 11.04 -8.09
CA ASP A 73 6.63 11.67 -7.18
C ASP A 73 5.49 10.71 -6.80
N HIS A 74 4.96 10.89 -5.60
CA HIS A 74 3.81 10.15 -5.09
C HIS A 74 2.93 11.05 -4.21
N ILE A 75 1.67 10.67 -4.04
CA ILE A 75 0.78 11.31 -3.07
C ILE A 75 0.97 10.59 -1.73
N GLY A 76 1.24 11.36 -0.67
CA GLY A 76 1.28 10.85 0.70
C GLY A 76 -0.10 10.64 1.30
N PHE A 77 -0.16 10.02 2.47
CA PHE A 77 -1.42 9.90 3.24
C PHE A 77 -1.92 11.24 3.76
N ASP A 78 -1.08 12.26 3.78
CA ASP A 78 -1.42 13.66 4.03
C ASP A 78 -2.08 14.36 2.81
N GLY A 79 -2.18 13.65 1.69
CA GLY A 79 -2.71 14.15 0.42
C GLY A 79 -1.77 15.08 -0.34
N GLN A 80 -0.54 15.28 0.15
CA GLN A 80 0.48 16.13 -0.49
C GLN A 80 1.35 15.33 -1.44
N THR A 81 2.01 16.04 -2.36
CA THR A 81 3.05 15.46 -3.22
C THR A 81 4.36 15.33 -2.46
N HIS A 82 4.94 14.15 -2.54
CA HIS A 82 6.25 13.83 -2.01
C HIS A 82 7.14 13.27 -3.10
N ARG A 83 8.46 13.40 -2.92
CA ARG A 83 9.47 12.81 -3.81
C ARG A 83 10.11 11.61 -3.14
N GLY A 84 10.17 10.48 -3.87
CA GLY A 84 10.81 9.26 -3.41
C GLY A 84 11.82 8.71 -4.42
N GLN A 85 12.57 7.68 -4.02
CA GLN A 85 13.56 7.03 -4.87
C GLN A 85 13.47 5.51 -4.75
N LEU A 86 13.56 4.84 -5.91
CA LEU A 86 13.66 3.39 -6.04
C LEU A 86 14.97 3.03 -6.75
N ILE A 87 15.51 1.84 -6.47
CA ILE A 87 16.57 1.24 -7.28
C ILE A 87 15.96 0.05 -8.01
N VAL A 88 16.03 0.08 -9.34
CA VAL A 88 15.43 -0.93 -10.21
C VAL A 88 16.39 -1.34 -11.32
N HIS A 89 16.14 -2.48 -11.95
CA HIS A 89 16.88 -2.91 -13.13
C HIS A 89 16.71 -1.89 -14.27
N GLU A 90 17.79 -1.60 -15.00
CA GLU A 90 17.78 -0.58 -16.05
C GLU A 90 16.71 -0.83 -17.14
N GLU A 91 16.43 -2.09 -17.47
CA GLU A 91 15.41 -2.45 -18.46
C GLU A 91 13.98 -2.06 -18.03
N LEU A 92 13.73 -1.90 -16.72
CA LEU A 92 12.40 -1.61 -16.18
C LEU A 92 12.17 -0.13 -15.88
N VAL A 93 13.19 0.72 -16.00
CA VAL A 93 13.12 2.14 -15.64
C VAL A 93 11.92 2.84 -16.26
N SER A 94 11.72 2.72 -17.57
CA SER A 94 10.59 3.38 -18.26
C SER A 94 9.23 2.89 -17.77
N GLN A 95 9.10 1.58 -17.51
CA GLN A 95 7.86 1.02 -16.97
C GLN A 95 7.59 1.51 -15.55
N VAL A 96 8.62 1.54 -14.69
CA VAL A 96 8.51 1.99 -13.31
C VAL A 96 8.10 3.47 -13.25
N ILE A 97 8.71 4.32 -14.07
CA ILE A 97 8.30 5.73 -14.19
C ILE A 97 6.81 5.83 -14.54
N THR A 98 6.38 5.15 -15.59
CA THR A 98 4.96 5.18 -16.01
C THR A 98 4.02 4.63 -14.94
N ILE A 99 4.42 3.60 -14.19
CA ILE A 99 3.65 3.04 -13.08
C ILE A 99 3.44 4.12 -12.00
N PHE A 100 4.50 4.76 -11.52
CA PHE A 100 4.39 5.76 -10.46
C PHE A 100 3.68 7.03 -10.91
N GLU A 101 3.84 7.47 -12.17
CA GLU A 101 3.04 8.55 -12.76
C GLU A 101 1.54 8.22 -12.72
N GLN A 102 1.15 6.99 -13.04
CA GLN A 102 -0.26 6.61 -12.99
C GLN A 102 -0.79 6.46 -11.56
N LEU A 103 -0.01 5.89 -10.63
CA LEU A 103 -0.38 5.87 -9.21
C LEU A 103 -0.56 7.29 -8.66
N TYR A 104 0.30 8.23 -9.09
CA TYR A 104 0.18 9.65 -8.75
C TYR A 104 -1.12 10.25 -9.28
N GLN A 105 -1.46 10.01 -10.56
CA GLN A 105 -2.71 10.48 -11.17
C GLN A 105 -3.96 9.86 -10.52
N LEU A 106 -3.89 8.61 -10.11
CA LEU A 106 -4.94 7.93 -9.34
C LEU A 106 -5.06 8.46 -7.92
N ARG A 107 -4.11 9.30 -7.47
CA ARG A 107 -3.98 9.76 -6.08
C ARG A 107 -3.90 8.58 -5.10
N TYR A 108 -3.32 7.44 -5.55
CA TYR A 108 -3.10 6.31 -4.67
C TYR A 108 -2.04 6.69 -3.62
N PRO A 109 -2.38 6.66 -2.32
CA PRO A 109 -1.48 7.15 -1.29
C PRO A 109 -0.36 6.14 -1.03
N ILE A 110 0.87 6.65 -0.99
CA ILE A 110 2.08 5.92 -0.61
C ILE A 110 2.73 6.66 0.55
N GLU A 111 3.02 5.96 1.65
CA GLU A 111 3.57 6.59 2.85
C GLU A 111 4.95 7.21 2.60
N LYS A 112 5.83 6.43 2.00
CA LYS A 112 7.17 6.86 1.62
C LYS A 112 7.77 5.92 0.58
N ILE A 113 8.75 6.43 -0.14
CA ILE A 113 9.52 5.66 -1.13
C ILE A 113 11.00 5.94 -0.86
N ARG A 114 11.70 4.99 -0.22
CA ARG A 114 13.11 5.09 0.13
C ARG A 114 13.85 3.84 -0.32
N THR A 115 15.11 4.04 -0.72
CA THR A 115 16.00 2.92 -1.05
C THR A 115 16.37 2.13 0.20
N VAL A 116 16.58 0.83 0.05
CA VAL A 116 16.76 -0.13 1.16
C VAL A 116 18.06 0.14 1.95
N ASP A 117 19.08 0.71 1.32
CA ASP A 117 20.35 1.11 1.95
C ASP A 117 20.18 2.16 3.05
N GLN A 118 19.07 2.90 3.07
CA GLN A 118 18.76 3.87 4.11
C GLN A 118 18.33 3.24 5.45
N TYR A 119 18.08 1.93 5.46
CA TYR A 119 17.71 1.19 6.67
C TYR A 119 18.92 0.44 7.25
N PRO A 120 19.03 0.35 8.59
CA PRO A 120 20.14 -0.36 9.24
C PRO A 120 20.31 -1.78 8.66
N ALA A 121 21.52 -2.10 8.23
CA ALA A 121 21.86 -3.40 7.61
C ALA A 121 20.92 -3.82 6.46
N ALA A 122 20.29 -2.86 5.77
CA ALA A 122 19.28 -3.10 4.72
C ALA A 122 18.13 -4.02 5.19
N SER A 123 17.72 -3.87 6.45
CA SER A 123 16.71 -4.74 7.08
C SER A 123 15.36 -4.69 6.37
N ALA A 124 14.91 -5.82 5.85
CA ALA A 124 13.60 -5.95 5.23
C ALA A 124 12.47 -5.72 6.26
N GLU A 125 12.60 -6.24 7.47
CA GLU A 125 11.57 -6.07 8.50
C GLU A 125 11.39 -4.60 8.88
N LEU A 126 12.49 -3.87 9.14
CA LEU A 126 12.40 -2.45 9.54
C LEU A 126 11.76 -1.57 8.46
N GLN A 127 12.09 -1.81 7.19
CA GLN A 127 11.46 -1.04 6.11
C GLN A 127 9.97 -1.37 5.95
N MET A 128 9.57 -2.63 6.13
CA MET A 128 8.16 -3.02 6.07
C MET A 128 7.37 -2.46 7.26
N GLU A 129 7.94 -2.53 8.49
CA GLU A 129 7.34 -1.92 9.70
C GLU A 129 7.16 -0.40 9.56
N ASP A 130 8.07 0.27 8.83
CA ASP A 130 8.04 1.71 8.52
C ASP A 130 7.15 2.05 7.30
N ASN A 131 6.39 1.09 6.79
CA ASN A 131 5.53 1.23 5.60
C ASN A 131 6.27 1.79 4.38
N ASN A 132 7.52 1.41 4.19
CA ASN A 132 8.37 1.92 3.11
C ASN A 132 8.19 1.14 1.81
N THR A 133 7.67 1.79 0.78
CA THR A 133 7.69 1.27 -0.59
C THR A 133 9.12 1.21 -1.10
N SER A 134 9.57 0.03 -1.57
CA SER A 134 10.95 -0.21 -1.98
C SER A 134 11.05 -1.22 -3.12
N ALA A 135 12.23 -1.33 -3.72
CA ALA A 135 12.47 -2.23 -4.85
C ALA A 135 13.71 -3.13 -4.64
N PHE A 136 14.89 -2.71 -5.06
CA PHE A 136 16.09 -3.54 -5.04
C PHE A 136 16.54 -3.91 -3.61
N SER A 137 16.78 -5.19 -3.41
CA SER A 137 17.43 -5.75 -2.22
C SER A 137 18.07 -7.09 -2.57
N CYS A 138 19.39 -7.20 -2.43
CA CYS A 138 20.12 -8.42 -2.72
C CYS A 138 19.89 -9.50 -1.65
N ARG A 139 18.78 -10.19 -1.75
CA ARG A 139 18.40 -11.28 -0.84
C ARG A 139 17.84 -12.47 -1.56
N ASP A 140 18.02 -13.64 -1.01
CA ASP A 140 17.37 -14.88 -1.43
C ASP A 140 15.97 -15.00 -0.81
N ILE A 141 15.17 -15.88 -1.40
CA ILE A 141 13.90 -16.31 -0.83
C ILE A 141 14.23 -17.33 0.27
N PRO A 142 13.89 -17.06 1.54
CA PRO A 142 14.29 -17.91 2.67
C PRO A 142 13.94 -19.38 2.47
N GLY A 143 14.92 -20.26 2.69
CA GLY A 143 14.76 -21.73 2.62
C GLY A 143 14.65 -22.32 1.22
N THR A 144 14.81 -21.52 0.14
CA THR A 144 14.64 -22.02 -1.23
C THR A 144 15.94 -22.13 -2.04
N GLY A 145 17.01 -21.46 -1.61
CA GLY A 145 18.26 -21.33 -2.36
C GLY A 145 18.12 -20.53 -3.68
N ARG A 146 17.03 -19.81 -3.88
CA ARG A 146 16.77 -18.98 -5.05
C ARG A 146 16.77 -17.50 -4.67
N TRP A 147 17.27 -16.66 -5.58
CA TRP A 147 17.20 -15.22 -5.43
C TRP A 147 15.74 -14.72 -5.54
N SER A 148 15.41 -13.75 -4.71
CA SER A 148 14.17 -12.97 -4.86
C SER A 148 14.25 -12.09 -6.12
N GLN A 149 13.11 -11.76 -6.73
CA GLN A 149 13.07 -10.78 -7.82
C GLN A 149 13.55 -9.39 -7.40
N HIS A 150 13.49 -9.06 -6.11
CA HIS A 150 14.16 -7.87 -5.56
C HIS A 150 15.67 -7.88 -5.80
N ALA A 151 16.32 -9.04 -5.75
CA ALA A 151 17.75 -9.14 -5.98
C ALA A 151 18.17 -8.86 -7.44
N TYR A 152 17.21 -8.93 -8.36
CA TYR A 152 17.38 -8.55 -9.77
C TYR A 152 16.94 -7.10 -10.05
N GLY A 153 16.41 -6.38 -9.06
CA GLY A 153 15.77 -5.06 -9.28
C GLY A 153 14.46 -5.15 -10.08
N ARG A 154 13.79 -6.29 -10.04
CA ARG A 154 12.60 -6.64 -10.83
C ARG A 154 11.34 -6.83 -9.96
N ALA A 155 11.37 -6.36 -8.73
CA ALA A 155 10.21 -6.36 -7.84
C ALA A 155 10.09 -5.03 -7.08
N ILE A 156 8.86 -4.70 -6.71
CA ILE A 156 8.50 -3.52 -5.92
C ILE A 156 7.50 -3.95 -4.87
N ASP A 157 7.77 -3.62 -3.61
CA ASP A 157 6.84 -3.75 -2.50
C ASP A 157 6.18 -2.40 -2.22
N VAL A 158 4.85 -2.34 -2.24
CA VAL A 158 4.05 -1.11 -2.10
C VAL A 158 3.31 -1.10 -0.77
N ASN A 159 3.53 -0.07 0.06
CA ASN A 159 2.91 0.09 1.37
C ASN A 159 2.91 -1.21 2.19
N PRO A 160 4.05 -1.79 2.56
CA PRO A 160 4.17 -3.12 3.13
C PRO A 160 3.37 -3.32 4.43
N LEU A 161 3.27 -2.28 5.27
CA LEU A 161 2.49 -2.35 6.51
C LEU A 161 1.00 -2.58 6.23
N PHE A 162 0.44 -1.91 5.22
CA PHE A 162 -0.96 -2.04 4.83
C PHE A 162 -1.21 -3.27 3.97
N ASN A 163 -0.19 -3.78 3.31
CA ASN A 163 -0.27 -4.90 2.37
C ASN A 163 0.65 -6.04 2.78
N PRO A 164 0.38 -6.73 3.91
CA PRO A 164 1.30 -7.69 4.49
C PRO A 164 1.54 -8.93 3.62
N TYR A 165 2.71 -9.53 3.79
CA TYR A 165 3.01 -10.90 3.38
C TYR A 165 2.39 -11.88 4.37
N ILE A 166 1.79 -12.98 3.88
CA ILE A 166 1.21 -14.06 4.68
C ILE A 166 1.79 -15.39 4.18
N GLY A 167 2.64 -15.99 5.00
CA GLY A 167 3.28 -17.27 4.71
C GLY A 167 2.32 -18.46 4.79
N ALA A 168 2.75 -19.61 4.29
CA ALA A 168 1.96 -20.85 4.25
C ALA A 168 1.47 -21.34 5.63
N THR A 169 2.17 -20.98 6.71
CA THR A 169 1.80 -21.32 8.08
C THR A 169 0.89 -20.29 8.76
N GLY A 170 0.53 -19.21 8.05
CA GLY A 170 -0.19 -18.08 8.62
C GLY A 170 0.70 -17.05 9.32
N ALA A 171 2.02 -17.27 9.38
CA ALA A 171 2.96 -16.23 9.83
C ALA A 171 2.94 -15.07 8.84
N PHE A 172 3.02 -13.83 9.34
CA PHE A 172 2.92 -12.65 8.51
C PHE A 172 4.05 -11.66 8.78
N GLN A 173 4.29 -10.80 7.81
CA GLN A 173 5.25 -9.70 7.88
C GLN A 173 4.63 -8.44 7.24
N PRO A 174 4.94 -7.25 7.78
CA PRO A 174 5.72 -7.00 9.00
C PRO A 174 4.94 -7.37 10.26
N LYS A 175 5.64 -7.50 11.39
CA LYS A 175 5.05 -7.94 12.69
C LYS A 175 3.97 -7.01 13.22
N ASN A 176 4.02 -5.73 12.88
CA ASN A 176 3.04 -4.72 13.27
C ASN A 176 1.82 -4.65 12.34
N ALA A 177 1.72 -5.51 11.31
CA ALA A 177 0.65 -5.49 10.31
C ALA A 177 -0.63 -6.25 10.70
N ALA A 178 -0.77 -6.73 11.95
CA ALA A 178 -1.89 -7.59 12.37
C ALA A 178 -3.28 -7.02 12.03
N ALA A 179 -3.47 -5.70 12.13
CA ALA A 179 -4.73 -5.03 11.79
C ALA A 179 -5.10 -5.12 10.30
N TYR A 180 -4.11 -5.30 9.43
CA TYR A 180 -4.27 -5.32 7.97
C TYR A 180 -4.37 -6.74 7.38
N LEU A 181 -4.40 -7.77 8.24
CA LEU A 181 -4.78 -9.13 7.83
C LEU A 181 -6.28 -9.23 7.50
N ASP A 182 -7.10 -8.34 8.06
CA ASP A 182 -8.49 -8.18 7.69
C ASP A 182 -8.58 -7.44 6.33
N ARG A 183 -8.72 -8.21 5.26
CA ARG A 183 -8.81 -7.69 3.89
C ARG A 183 -10.22 -7.21 3.50
N SER A 184 -11.18 -7.17 4.42
CA SER A 184 -12.46 -6.48 4.23
C SER A 184 -12.36 -4.96 4.46
N ARG A 185 -11.26 -4.49 5.03
CA ARG A 185 -10.95 -3.07 5.24
C ARG A 185 -10.81 -2.35 3.90
N THR A 186 -11.21 -1.08 3.89
CA THR A 186 -11.17 -0.21 2.71
C THR A 186 -10.32 1.04 2.94
N ASP A 187 -9.35 0.96 3.87
CA ASP A 187 -8.46 2.08 4.16
C ASP A 187 -7.66 2.45 2.90
N PRO A 188 -7.41 3.75 2.69
CA PRO A 188 -6.54 4.19 1.60
C PRO A 188 -5.17 3.51 1.67
N GLY A 189 -4.62 3.12 0.52
CA GLY A 189 -3.30 2.48 0.44
C GLY A 189 -3.32 0.95 0.59
N LEU A 190 -4.46 0.32 0.92
CA LEU A 190 -4.65 -1.13 0.75
C LEU A 190 -4.78 -1.47 -0.74
N LEU A 191 -4.36 -2.68 -1.08
CA LEU A 191 -4.47 -3.25 -2.43
C LEU A 191 -5.44 -4.44 -2.42
N HIS A 192 -6.44 -4.42 -3.29
CA HIS A 192 -7.38 -5.52 -3.47
C HIS A 192 -7.42 -5.98 -4.92
N SER A 193 -7.91 -7.19 -5.12
CA SER A 193 -8.16 -7.71 -6.47
C SER A 193 -9.09 -6.77 -7.24
N GLY A 194 -8.65 -6.34 -8.43
CA GLY A 194 -9.42 -5.44 -9.29
C GLY A 194 -9.26 -3.94 -9.00
N ASP A 195 -8.47 -3.55 -8.01
CA ASP A 195 -8.19 -2.14 -7.75
C ASP A 195 -7.44 -1.49 -8.94
N PRO A 196 -7.75 -0.23 -9.29
CA PRO A 196 -7.01 0.50 -10.30
C PRO A 196 -5.50 0.52 -10.06
N ALA A 197 -5.05 0.63 -8.79
CA ALA A 197 -3.64 0.60 -8.44
C ALA A 197 -2.97 -0.75 -8.77
N VAL A 198 -3.69 -1.88 -8.61
CA VAL A 198 -3.19 -3.20 -9.03
C VAL A 198 -3.12 -3.28 -10.55
N HIS A 199 -4.15 -2.77 -11.25
CA HIS A 199 -4.17 -2.75 -12.72
C HIS A 199 -3.03 -1.93 -13.33
N VAL A 200 -2.58 -0.86 -12.68
CA VAL A 200 -1.41 -0.07 -13.13
C VAL A 200 -0.18 -0.96 -13.36
N PHE A 201 0.03 -1.95 -12.52
CA PHE A 201 1.12 -2.93 -12.65
C PHE A 201 0.76 -4.08 -13.59
N THR A 202 -0.39 -4.73 -13.38
CA THR A 202 -0.73 -5.99 -14.09
C THR A 202 -0.97 -5.78 -15.58
N ASP A 203 -1.53 -4.65 -16.01
CA ASP A 203 -1.70 -4.30 -17.42
C ASP A 203 -0.37 -4.11 -18.15
N ARG A 204 0.76 -3.99 -17.41
CA ARG A 204 2.13 -3.93 -17.92
C ARG A 204 2.88 -5.25 -17.81
N GLY A 205 2.15 -6.32 -17.45
CA GLY A 205 2.69 -7.67 -17.33
C GLY A 205 3.48 -7.92 -16.05
N TRP A 206 3.31 -7.07 -15.01
CA TRP A 206 3.76 -7.39 -13.66
C TRP A 206 2.81 -8.38 -13.02
N GLN A 207 3.35 -9.28 -12.21
CA GLN A 207 2.57 -10.22 -11.40
C GLN A 207 2.38 -9.63 -10.00
N TRP A 208 1.16 -9.69 -9.48
CA TRP A 208 0.86 -9.29 -8.11
C TRP A 208 0.79 -10.50 -7.17
N GLY A 209 1.56 -10.47 -6.08
CA GLY A 209 1.59 -11.55 -5.09
C GLY A 209 0.29 -11.73 -4.31
N GLY A 210 -0.62 -10.73 -4.34
CA GLY A 210 -1.97 -10.85 -3.81
C GLY A 210 -2.86 -11.86 -4.56
N TYR A 211 -2.47 -12.28 -5.78
CA TYR A 211 -3.14 -13.35 -6.52
C TYR A 211 -2.56 -14.74 -6.23
N TRP A 212 -1.46 -14.84 -5.52
CA TRP A 212 -0.89 -16.12 -5.16
C TRP A 212 -1.74 -16.85 -4.12
N ARG A 213 -1.64 -18.18 -4.09
CA ARG A 213 -2.40 -19.00 -3.15
C ARG A 213 -1.65 -19.22 -1.83
N SER A 214 -0.35 -19.42 -1.91
CA SER A 214 0.54 -19.64 -0.76
C SER A 214 2.01 -19.56 -1.21
N PRO A 215 2.79 -18.64 -0.64
CA PRO A 215 2.33 -17.56 0.24
C PRO A 215 1.39 -16.60 -0.47
N ILE A 216 0.72 -15.68 0.25
CA ILE A 216 0.06 -14.51 -0.32
C ILE A 216 0.92 -13.31 0.04
N ASP A 217 1.22 -12.45 -0.93
CA ASP A 217 2.08 -11.28 -0.72
C ASP A 217 1.42 -10.03 -1.29
N TYR A 218 0.65 -9.35 -0.46
CA TYR A 218 -0.15 -8.21 -0.91
C TYR A 218 0.67 -6.99 -1.29
N MET A 219 1.89 -6.81 -0.72
CA MET A 219 2.76 -5.68 -1.08
C MET A 219 3.45 -5.88 -2.43
N HIS A 220 3.67 -7.12 -2.84
CA HIS A 220 4.67 -7.53 -3.82
C HIS A 220 4.15 -7.50 -5.25
N PHE A 221 4.87 -6.75 -6.10
CA PHE A 221 4.73 -6.80 -7.55
C PHE A 221 6.07 -7.20 -8.17
N GLU A 222 6.07 -8.16 -9.10
CA GLU A 222 7.29 -8.59 -9.77
C GLU A 222 7.14 -8.68 -11.28
N ARG A 223 8.25 -8.48 -11.99
CA ARG A 223 8.37 -8.58 -13.44
C ARG A 223 9.52 -9.55 -13.77
N PRO A 224 9.28 -10.88 -13.80
CA PRO A 224 10.29 -11.91 -14.06
C PRO A 224 10.98 -11.79 -15.40
#